data_20f5a55b4ad424e9c88e82ec6c21652b
#
_entry.id   20f5a55b4ad424e9c88e82ec6c21652b
#
_cell.length_a   1.000
_cell.length_b   1.000
_cell.length_c   1.000
_cell.angle_alpha   90.00
_cell.angle_beta   90.00
_cell.angle_gamma   90.00
#
_symmetry.space_group_name_H-M   'P 1'
#
loop_
_entity.id
_entity.type
_entity.pdbx_description
1 polymer ?
#
loop_
_entity_poly.entity_id
_entity_poly.type
_entity_poly.pdbx_seq_one_letter_code
_entity_poly.pdbx_strand_id
1 'polypeptide(L)'
;YRGDVPGEYPLETRPTVRRHVRVDFADSWQAVEQRLADSVSSGQCACWIRNTVPDAREAYSQLKDQHPEWKIDLFHARFALADRFAIEQRVLERFGSTSNHEQRAGQILIATQVVEQSLDLDFDQLITDLAPIDLIIQRAGRLHRHRRDVQGNRIEEKDQRLEPTLTIHSPTWSDDPTAEWFKTPFPRVQTVYEDHGQLWLTMKLLRDHGGFRMPEDARDLIEGVYGTENEIPDGLWRASAEAQGENKAKASIAFLNQLNLDSGYTTLDAANWWDEAKTPTRLGEESTTVWLARWVNGELKPFHDLPPFAWQQSSVAMRTALIAETGPNSEIPEEIINTCREQLPAKGKWGVFLPLLKSQSSVWQGNAKDKNGNPDTLYYDAEQGLMTSKEYNLQEGQNQ
;
A
#
# COMPACT_ATOMS: atom_id res chain seq x y z
N TYR A 1 -28.05 -14.96 15.43
CA TYR A 1 -29.43 -15.39 15.17
C TYR A 1 -30.16 -15.52 16.48
N ARG A 2 -31.05 -14.62 16.80
CA ARG A 2 -32.06 -14.77 17.87
C ARG A 2 -33.43 -14.60 17.21
N GLY A 3 -34.09 -15.72 16.93
CA GLY A 3 -35.45 -15.75 16.41
C GLY A 3 -35.54 -16.01 14.90
N ASP A 4 -36.73 -16.36 14.45
CA ASP A 4 -37.05 -16.82 13.09
C ASP A 4 -37.15 -15.69 12.04
N VAL A 5 -36.86 -14.45 12.40
CA VAL A 5 -36.90 -13.30 11.49
C VAL A 5 -35.53 -12.58 11.52
N PRO A 6 -34.82 -12.47 10.39
CA PRO A 6 -33.64 -11.66 10.31
C PRO A 6 -33.98 -10.19 10.63
N GLY A 7 -33.31 -9.60 11.60
CA GLY A 7 -33.48 -8.20 11.97
C GLY A 7 -32.16 -7.52 12.18
N GLU A 8 -32.08 -6.24 11.84
CA GLU A 8 -30.96 -5.39 12.19
C GLU A 8 -31.08 -4.94 13.64
N TYR A 9 -30.05 -5.20 14.43
CA TYR A 9 -29.98 -4.77 15.83
C TYR A 9 -28.82 -3.81 15.99
N PRO A 10 -29.05 -2.60 16.57
CA PRO A 10 -27.96 -1.66 16.84
C PRO A 10 -27.01 -2.29 17.87
N LEU A 11 -25.72 -2.31 17.54
CA LEU A 11 -24.67 -2.71 18.46
C LEU A 11 -24.08 -1.46 19.11
N GLU A 12 -23.94 -1.49 20.42
CA GLU A 12 -23.24 -0.43 21.13
C GLU A 12 -21.77 -0.43 20.75
N THR A 13 -21.30 0.73 20.25
CA THR A 13 -19.91 0.93 19.87
C THR A 13 -19.09 1.30 21.11
N ARG A 14 -17.89 0.75 21.21
CA ARG A 14 -16.95 1.11 22.28
C ARG A 14 -16.72 2.64 22.27
N PRO A 15 -16.80 3.33 23.41
CA PRO A 15 -16.60 4.79 23.50
C PRO A 15 -15.26 5.26 22.92
N THR A 16 -14.24 4.38 22.94
CA THR A 16 -12.89 4.67 22.42
C THR A 16 -12.80 4.79 20.90
N VAL A 17 -13.79 4.30 20.16
CA VAL A 17 -13.81 4.43 18.68
C VAL A 17 -14.63 5.63 18.22
N ARG A 18 -15.40 6.24 19.11
CA ARG A 18 -16.18 7.46 18.81
C ARG A 18 -15.26 8.64 18.71
N ARG A 19 -15.17 9.21 17.51
CA ARG A 19 -14.37 10.41 17.26
C ARG A 19 -14.87 11.17 16.06
N HIS A 20 -14.66 12.46 16.07
CA HIS A 20 -14.79 13.34 14.92
C HIS A 20 -13.42 13.48 14.25
N VAL A 21 -13.37 13.39 12.94
CA VAL A 21 -12.17 13.62 12.13
C VAL A 21 -12.48 14.73 11.15
N ARG A 22 -11.78 15.86 11.25
CA ARG A 22 -11.83 16.92 10.24
C ARG A 22 -11.13 16.45 8.98
N VAL A 23 -11.58 16.94 7.83
CA VAL A 23 -10.95 16.66 6.54
C VAL A 23 -10.52 17.97 5.89
N ASP A 24 -9.22 18.06 5.59
CA ASP A 24 -8.63 19.11 4.78
C ASP A 24 -8.11 18.54 3.46
N PHE A 25 -7.96 19.38 2.44
CA PHE A 25 -7.44 18.98 1.13
C PHE A 25 -6.14 19.73 0.82
N ALA A 26 -5.21 19.00 0.19
CA ALA A 26 -3.96 19.53 -0.34
C ALA A 26 -3.86 19.13 -1.82
N ASP A 27 -3.87 20.09 -2.72
CA ASP A 27 -3.89 19.85 -4.17
C ASP A 27 -2.52 20.05 -4.84
N SER A 28 -1.48 20.19 -4.05
CA SER A 28 -0.11 20.39 -4.53
C SER A 28 0.92 19.73 -3.61
N TRP A 29 2.09 19.43 -4.18
CA TRP A 29 3.26 18.97 -3.43
C TRP A 29 3.62 19.93 -2.29
N GLN A 30 3.68 21.23 -2.60
CA GLN A 30 4.05 22.27 -1.65
C GLN A 30 3.11 22.32 -0.45
N ALA A 31 1.80 22.11 -0.69
CA ALA A 31 0.81 22.08 0.40
C ALA A 31 1.03 20.87 1.33
N VAL A 32 1.40 19.72 0.78
CA VAL A 32 1.73 18.53 1.57
C VAL A 32 3.05 18.72 2.32
N GLU A 33 4.10 19.18 1.64
CA GLU A 33 5.40 19.47 2.23
C GLU A 33 5.29 20.44 3.42
N GLN A 34 4.50 21.52 3.27
CA GLN A 34 4.25 22.47 4.36
C GLN A 34 3.59 21.80 5.57
N ARG A 35 2.62 20.90 5.35
CA ARG A 35 1.98 20.15 6.45
C ARG A 35 2.96 19.25 7.19
N LEU A 36 3.88 18.61 6.46
CA LEU A 36 4.95 17.81 7.07
C LEU A 36 5.94 18.68 7.85
N ALA A 37 6.33 19.85 7.29
CA ALA A 37 7.19 20.82 7.96
C ALA A 37 6.58 21.34 9.27
N ASP A 38 5.28 21.66 9.24
CA ASP A 38 4.54 22.09 10.43
C ASP A 38 4.52 20.98 11.50
N SER A 39 4.37 19.72 11.08
CA SER A 39 4.40 18.56 11.99
C SER A 39 5.76 18.40 12.65
N VAL A 40 6.84 18.45 11.85
CA VAL A 40 8.22 18.32 12.36
C VAL A 40 8.55 19.46 13.33
N SER A 41 8.22 20.71 12.96
CA SER A 41 8.52 21.90 13.78
C SER A 41 7.76 21.91 15.11
N SER A 42 6.55 21.33 15.13
CA SER A 42 5.74 21.18 16.35
C SER A 42 6.07 19.94 17.17
N GLY A 43 7.05 19.14 16.76
CA GLY A 43 7.42 17.90 17.44
C GLY A 43 6.39 16.78 17.32
N GLN A 44 5.48 16.87 16.34
CA GLN A 44 4.49 15.85 16.05
C GLN A 44 5.06 14.79 15.08
N CYS A 45 4.52 13.57 15.12
CA CYS A 45 4.80 12.58 14.10
C CYS A 45 3.75 12.64 12.99
N ALA A 46 4.20 12.37 11.77
CA ALA A 46 3.34 12.40 10.60
C ALA A 46 3.46 11.10 9.78
N CYS A 47 2.37 10.74 9.08
CA CYS A 47 2.40 9.72 8.05
C CYS A 47 1.81 10.28 6.76
N TRP A 48 2.46 9.99 5.62
CA TRP A 48 1.87 10.21 4.30
C TRP A 48 1.66 8.88 3.61
N ILE A 49 0.39 8.49 3.43
CA ILE A 49 0.00 7.25 2.76
C ILE A 49 -0.19 7.53 1.28
N ARG A 50 0.71 6.95 0.46
CA ARG A 50 0.65 7.02 -0.98
C ARG A 50 -0.07 5.81 -1.56
N ASN A 51 -0.70 5.96 -2.72
CA ASN A 51 -1.46 4.89 -3.35
C ASN A 51 -0.59 3.89 -4.10
N THR A 52 0.62 4.25 -4.53
CA THR A 52 1.54 3.36 -5.24
C THR A 52 2.94 3.35 -4.62
N VAL A 53 3.67 2.26 -4.81
CA VAL A 53 5.06 2.16 -4.35
C VAL A 53 5.98 3.16 -5.06
N PRO A 54 5.89 3.36 -6.40
CA PRO A 54 6.68 4.37 -7.06
C PRO A 54 6.44 5.79 -6.52
N ASP A 55 5.16 6.15 -6.25
CA ASP A 55 4.85 7.47 -5.69
C ASP A 55 5.38 7.64 -4.26
N ALA A 56 5.35 6.54 -3.45
CA ALA A 56 5.91 6.57 -2.10
C ALA A 56 7.44 6.77 -2.12
N ARG A 57 8.14 6.09 -3.02
CA ARG A 57 9.59 6.26 -3.20
C ARG A 57 9.96 7.65 -3.69
N GLU A 58 9.23 8.16 -4.68
CA GLU A 58 9.45 9.51 -5.20
C GLU A 58 9.29 10.55 -4.09
N ALA A 59 8.22 10.45 -3.30
CA ALA A 59 8.01 11.33 -2.15
C ALA A 59 9.13 11.21 -1.11
N TYR A 60 9.56 10.00 -0.80
CA TYR A 60 10.65 9.72 0.12
C TYR A 60 11.97 10.34 -0.33
N SER A 61 12.38 10.09 -1.60
CA SER A 61 13.63 10.61 -2.15
C SER A 61 13.61 12.13 -2.22
N GLN A 62 12.53 12.71 -2.74
CA GLN A 62 12.41 14.16 -2.89
C GLN A 62 12.45 14.88 -1.52
N LEU A 63 11.73 14.35 -0.50
CA LEU A 63 11.76 14.94 0.83
C LEU A 63 13.13 14.79 1.51
N LYS A 64 13.82 13.65 1.33
CA LYS A 64 15.18 13.48 1.85
C LYS A 64 16.20 14.43 1.22
N ASP A 65 16.09 14.68 -0.08
CA ASP A 65 16.96 15.59 -0.80
C ASP A 65 16.71 17.05 -0.39
N GLN A 66 15.45 17.45 -0.21
CA GLN A 66 15.07 18.80 0.19
C GLN A 66 15.29 19.08 1.68
N HIS A 67 15.13 18.05 2.53
CA HIS A 67 15.19 18.15 3.99
C HIS A 67 16.05 17.01 4.57
N PRO A 68 17.38 17.02 4.35
CA PRO A 68 18.26 15.95 4.80
C PRO A 68 18.30 15.78 6.33
N GLU A 69 17.88 16.79 7.09
CA GLU A 69 17.75 16.77 8.55
C GLU A 69 16.49 16.07 9.05
N TRP A 70 15.47 15.87 8.21
CA TRP A 70 14.25 15.19 8.61
C TRP A 70 14.45 13.69 8.81
N LYS A 71 13.79 13.15 9.80
CA LYS A 71 13.79 11.72 10.10
C LYS A 71 12.66 11.04 9.36
N ILE A 72 12.93 10.50 8.19
CA ILE A 72 11.93 9.92 7.29
C ILE A 72 12.18 8.42 7.16
N ASP A 73 11.15 7.61 7.38
CA ASP A 73 11.11 6.20 7.04
C ASP A 73 10.26 5.95 5.80
N LEU A 74 10.62 4.93 5.02
CA LEU A 74 9.85 4.41 3.90
C LEU A 74 9.34 3.00 4.22
N PHE A 75 8.04 2.75 3.99
CA PHE A 75 7.45 1.44 4.23
C PHE A 75 6.44 1.02 3.18
N HIS A 76 6.74 -0.05 2.44
CA HIS A 76 5.88 -0.63 1.40
C HIS A 76 6.12 -2.14 1.23
N ALA A 77 5.35 -2.78 0.35
CA ALA A 77 5.38 -4.24 0.17
C ALA A 77 6.61 -4.79 -0.58
N ARG A 78 7.41 -3.94 -1.28
CA ARG A 78 8.49 -4.40 -2.16
C ARG A 78 9.86 -4.48 -1.47
N PHE A 79 9.89 -4.72 -0.15
CA PHE A 79 11.10 -5.10 0.58
C PHE A 79 11.18 -6.63 0.70
N ALA A 80 12.39 -7.17 0.75
CA ALA A 80 12.58 -8.56 1.16
C ALA A 80 11.96 -8.78 2.54
N LEU A 81 11.41 -9.96 2.78
CA LEU A 81 10.61 -10.19 4.00
C LEU A 81 11.39 -9.89 5.28
N ALA A 82 12.69 -10.20 5.33
CA ALA A 82 13.54 -9.86 6.48
C ALA A 82 13.68 -8.34 6.66
N ASP A 83 13.95 -7.59 5.58
CA ASP A 83 14.05 -6.13 5.64
C ASP A 83 12.69 -5.52 6.01
N ARG A 84 11.61 -6.06 5.46
CA ARG A 84 10.25 -5.64 5.80
C ARG A 84 9.95 -5.82 7.29
N PHE A 85 10.32 -6.93 7.90
CA PHE A 85 10.16 -7.16 9.34
C PHE A 85 10.97 -6.16 10.17
N ALA A 86 12.22 -5.88 9.77
CA ALA A 86 13.04 -4.89 10.44
C ALA A 86 12.44 -3.47 10.36
N ILE A 87 11.90 -3.08 9.19
CA ILE A 87 11.19 -1.81 9.01
C ILE A 87 9.92 -1.79 9.85
N GLU A 88 9.12 -2.84 9.81
CA GLU A 88 7.87 -2.97 10.57
C GLU A 88 8.10 -2.82 12.07
N GLN A 89 9.14 -3.47 12.61
CA GLN A 89 9.50 -3.33 14.01
C GLN A 89 9.90 -1.90 14.35
N ARG A 90 10.73 -1.25 13.53
CA ARG A 90 11.11 0.16 13.71
C ARG A 90 9.91 1.10 13.64
N VAL A 91 8.96 0.85 12.72
CA VAL A 91 7.72 1.61 12.59
C VAL A 91 6.83 1.43 13.83
N LEU A 92 6.72 0.21 14.37
CA LEU A 92 6.00 -0.06 15.62
C LEU A 92 6.65 0.61 16.84
N GLU A 93 7.97 0.62 16.92
CA GLU A 93 8.71 1.29 18.00
C GLU A 93 8.46 2.82 17.97
N ARG A 94 8.39 3.43 16.79
CA ARG A 94 8.22 4.88 16.63
C ARG A 94 6.77 5.33 16.69
N PHE A 95 5.85 4.57 16.12
CA PHE A 95 4.46 5.00 15.91
C PHE A 95 3.43 4.05 16.56
N GLY A 96 3.86 3.00 17.23
CA GLY A 96 2.97 2.04 17.89
C GLY A 96 2.34 2.58 19.17
N SER A 97 1.46 1.77 19.74
CA SER A 97 0.68 2.14 20.93
C SER A 97 1.54 2.45 22.17
N THR A 98 2.74 1.88 22.26
CA THR A 98 3.65 2.04 23.40
C THR A 98 4.70 3.13 23.19
N SER A 99 4.78 3.75 22.01
CA SER A 99 5.77 4.77 21.71
C SER A 99 5.54 6.03 22.55
N ASN A 100 6.62 6.71 22.93
CA ASN A 100 6.64 7.94 23.71
C ASN A 100 7.06 9.15 22.86
N HIS A 101 7.11 10.33 23.48
CA HIS A 101 7.51 11.57 22.81
C HIS A 101 8.87 11.46 22.11
N GLU A 102 9.90 10.96 22.77
CA GLU A 102 11.27 10.89 22.23
C GLU A 102 11.36 10.04 20.95
N GLN A 103 10.57 8.97 20.88
CA GLN A 103 10.52 8.07 19.73
C GLN A 103 9.73 8.67 18.55
N ARG A 104 8.71 9.49 18.83
CA ARG A 104 7.74 10.02 17.85
C ARG A 104 8.12 11.40 17.31
N ALA A 105 8.70 12.26 18.15
CA ALA A 105 8.85 13.69 17.85
C ALA A 105 9.60 13.93 16.54
N GLY A 106 8.93 14.63 15.61
CA GLY A 106 9.46 15.00 14.30
C GLY A 106 9.73 13.81 13.37
N GLN A 107 9.17 12.63 13.63
CA GLN A 107 9.30 11.46 12.76
C GLN A 107 8.26 11.50 11.64
N ILE A 108 8.66 11.16 10.42
CA ILE A 108 7.80 11.04 9.26
C ILE A 108 7.85 9.61 8.74
N LEU A 109 6.69 9.05 8.42
CA LEU A 109 6.56 7.79 7.70
C LEU A 109 5.93 8.04 6.33
N ILE A 110 6.65 7.72 5.26
CA ILE A 110 6.08 7.60 3.92
C ILE A 110 5.74 6.13 3.71
N ALA A 111 4.48 5.84 3.44
CA ALA A 111 4.04 4.45 3.32
C ALA A 111 3.02 4.25 2.21
N THR A 112 2.74 2.99 1.90
CA THR A 112 1.60 2.60 1.07
C THR A 112 0.54 1.90 1.95
N GLN A 113 -0.39 1.18 1.36
CA GLN A 113 -1.50 0.48 2.04
C GLN A 113 -1.02 -0.53 3.12
N VAL A 114 0.26 -0.83 3.20
CA VAL A 114 0.81 -1.75 4.23
C VAL A 114 0.53 -1.31 5.67
N VAL A 115 0.30 -0.01 5.90
CA VAL A 115 -0.03 0.56 7.23
C VAL A 115 -1.52 0.48 7.57
N GLU A 116 -2.38 0.14 6.61
CA GLU A 116 -3.83 0.04 6.80
C GLU A 116 -4.22 -1.22 7.58
N GLN A 117 -3.43 -2.29 7.47
CA GLN A 117 -3.75 -3.60 8.03
C GLN A 117 -2.67 -4.05 9.00
N SER A 118 -3.08 -4.83 9.99
CA SER A 118 -2.25 -5.60 10.93
C SER A 118 -1.37 -4.80 11.91
N LEU A 119 -1.09 -3.52 11.67
CA LEU A 119 -0.24 -2.71 12.53
C LEU A 119 -1.06 -1.78 13.43
N ASP A 120 -0.71 -1.76 14.71
CA ASP A 120 -1.34 -0.88 15.71
C ASP A 120 -0.59 0.46 15.78
N LEU A 121 -0.73 1.26 14.72
CA LEU A 121 -0.07 2.55 14.55
C LEU A 121 -0.98 3.72 14.94
N ASP A 122 -0.36 4.80 15.40
CA ASP A 122 -1.01 6.01 15.84
C ASP A 122 -0.18 7.24 15.43
N PHE A 123 -0.76 8.08 14.59
CA PHE A 123 -0.12 9.29 14.08
C PHE A 123 -0.79 10.54 14.62
N ASP A 124 0.00 11.61 14.83
CA ASP A 124 -0.51 12.93 15.23
C ASP A 124 -1.05 13.68 14.00
N GLN A 125 -0.39 13.52 12.84
CA GLN A 125 -0.82 14.04 11.56
C GLN A 125 -0.87 12.91 10.54
N LEU A 126 -1.93 12.88 9.73
CA LEU A 126 -2.08 11.89 8.68
C LEU A 126 -2.44 12.58 7.36
N ILE A 127 -1.60 12.38 6.38
CA ILE A 127 -1.82 12.77 5.00
C ILE A 127 -2.07 11.51 4.19
N THR A 128 -3.02 11.52 3.28
CA THR A 128 -3.31 10.40 2.40
C THR A 128 -3.57 10.87 0.99
N ASP A 129 -3.09 10.15 -0.01
CA ASP A 129 -3.59 10.36 -1.37
C ASP A 129 -5.08 10.01 -1.42
N LEU A 130 -5.84 10.71 -2.29
CA LEU A 130 -7.24 10.41 -2.52
C LEU A 130 -7.43 8.95 -2.91
N ALA A 131 -8.35 8.29 -2.23
CA ALA A 131 -8.65 6.87 -2.37
C ALA A 131 -10.16 6.64 -2.18
N PRO A 132 -10.71 5.46 -2.50
CA PRO A 132 -12.09 5.11 -2.17
C PRO A 132 -12.44 5.33 -0.71
N ILE A 133 -13.68 5.71 -0.44
CA ILE A 133 -14.13 6.15 0.91
C ILE A 133 -13.87 5.14 2.02
N ASP A 134 -14.01 3.86 1.73
CA ASP A 134 -13.74 2.79 2.69
C ASP A 134 -12.27 2.73 3.11
N LEU A 135 -11.34 2.99 2.19
CA LEU A 135 -9.91 3.10 2.48
C LEU A 135 -9.60 4.40 3.25
N ILE A 136 -10.23 5.51 2.90
CA ILE A 136 -10.11 6.77 3.66
C ILE A 136 -10.52 6.57 5.12
N ILE A 137 -11.63 5.87 5.38
CA ILE A 137 -12.08 5.52 6.72
C ILE A 137 -11.05 4.63 7.46
N GLN A 138 -10.49 3.63 6.76
CA GLN A 138 -9.48 2.74 7.35
C GLN A 138 -8.19 3.49 7.69
N ARG A 139 -7.73 4.39 6.79
CA ARG A 139 -6.54 5.25 6.99
C ARG A 139 -6.77 6.20 8.15
N ALA A 140 -7.91 6.88 8.20
CA ALA A 140 -8.29 7.72 9.33
C ALA A 140 -8.29 6.94 10.66
N GLY A 141 -8.48 5.61 10.61
CA GLY A 141 -8.32 4.71 11.75
C GLY A 141 -6.92 4.70 12.37
N ARG A 142 -5.90 5.27 11.74
CA ARG A 142 -4.52 5.40 12.23
C ARG A 142 -4.21 6.79 12.79
N LEU A 143 -5.09 7.76 12.57
CA LEU A 143 -4.96 9.11 13.10
C LEU A 143 -5.56 9.18 14.50
N HIS A 144 -4.81 9.60 15.51
CA HIS A 144 -5.21 9.66 16.93
C HIS A 144 -5.88 8.36 17.44
N ARG A 145 -5.30 7.23 17.09
CA ARG A 145 -5.83 5.90 17.44
C ARG A 145 -5.77 5.63 18.94
N HIS A 146 -4.72 6.10 19.59
CA HIS A 146 -4.51 5.98 21.03
C HIS A 146 -4.56 7.35 21.69
N ARG A 147 -4.99 7.41 22.93
CA ARG A 147 -5.06 8.66 23.71
C ARG A 147 -3.66 9.10 24.12
N ARG A 148 -3.33 10.35 23.85
CA ARG A 148 -2.03 10.93 24.16
C ARG A 148 -2.16 12.33 24.78
N ASP A 149 -1.11 12.72 25.52
CA ASP A 149 -0.94 14.09 25.97
C ASP A 149 -0.52 15.01 24.80
N VAL A 150 -0.37 16.30 25.08
CA VAL A 150 0.06 17.29 24.07
C VAL A 150 1.47 17.07 23.55
N GLN A 151 2.32 16.32 24.26
CA GLN A 151 3.66 15.94 23.84
C GLN A 151 3.69 14.62 23.06
N GLY A 152 2.58 13.88 23.01
CA GLY A 152 2.49 12.59 22.30
C GLY A 152 2.77 11.37 23.18
N ASN A 153 2.88 11.49 24.50
CA ASN A 153 2.98 10.35 25.40
C ASN A 153 1.61 9.72 25.63
N ARG A 154 1.59 8.40 25.77
CA ARG A 154 0.33 7.67 26.03
C ARG A 154 -0.25 8.02 27.40
N ILE A 155 -1.57 8.23 27.44
CA ILE A 155 -2.36 8.48 28.64
C ILE A 155 -3.63 7.62 28.65
N GLU A 156 -4.22 7.44 29.83
CA GLU A 156 -5.50 6.71 29.98
C GLU A 156 -6.71 7.67 29.96
N GLU A 157 -6.49 8.93 30.23
CA GLU A 157 -7.50 9.99 30.24
C GLU A 157 -7.95 10.32 28.81
N LYS A 158 -8.67 11.43 28.66
CA LYS A 158 -9.08 11.93 27.33
C LYS A 158 -7.84 12.39 26.53
N ASP A 159 -7.82 12.11 25.24
CA ASP A 159 -6.81 12.62 24.31
C ASP A 159 -6.69 14.14 24.43
N GLN A 160 -5.46 14.63 24.62
CA GLN A 160 -5.17 16.05 24.84
C GLN A 160 -4.61 16.75 23.59
N ARG A 161 -4.42 15.99 22.50
CA ARG A 161 -4.03 16.56 21.21
C ARG A 161 -5.18 17.40 20.65
N LEU A 162 -4.87 18.28 19.69
CA LEU A 162 -5.88 19.03 18.94
C LEU A 162 -6.80 18.05 18.19
N GLU A 163 -7.92 18.56 17.71
CA GLU A 163 -8.86 17.75 16.93
C GLU A 163 -8.16 17.09 15.74
N PRO A 164 -8.35 15.74 15.53
CA PRO A 164 -7.67 15.02 14.47
C PRO A 164 -8.10 15.54 13.10
N THR A 165 -7.13 15.91 12.29
CA THR A 165 -7.35 16.40 10.93
C THR A 165 -6.67 15.47 9.95
N LEU A 166 -7.47 14.84 9.08
CA LEU A 166 -7.00 14.06 7.94
C LEU A 166 -6.79 14.99 6.75
N THR A 167 -5.58 15.06 6.22
CA THR A 167 -5.30 15.81 4.99
C THR A 167 -5.34 14.87 3.80
N ILE A 168 -6.16 15.18 2.80
CA ILE A 168 -6.26 14.39 1.57
C ILE A 168 -5.50 15.11 0.45
N HIS A 169 -4.43 14.48 -0.04
CA HIS A 169 -3.72 14.91 -1.24
C HIS A 169 -4.52 14.47 -2.46
N SER A 170 -5.03 15.43 -3.20
CA SER A 170 -6.04 15.21 -4.26
C SER A 170 -5.83 16.15 -5.43
N PRO A 171 -6.48 15.90 -6.58
CA PRO A 171 -6.62 16.93 -7.61
C PRO A 171 -7.30 18.18 -7.05
N THR A 172 -7.09 19.30 -7.71
CA THR A 172 -7.92 20.50 -7.47
C THR A 172 -9.39 20.15 -7.73
N TRP A 173 -10.28 20.63 -6.85
CA TRP A 173 -11.71 20.38 -6.98
C TRP A 173 -12.29 20.97 -8.27
N SER A 174 -13.20 20.22 -8.92
CA SER A 174 -14.02 20.68 -10.03
C SER A 174 -15.43 20.12 -9.90
N ASP A 175 -16.44 20.96 -10.08
CA ASP A 175 -17.85 20.53 -10.14
C ASP A 175 -18.17 19.83 -11.46
N ASP A 176 -17.43 20.14 -12.53
CA ASP A 176 -17.52 19.51 -13.85
C ASP A 176 -16.14 18.98 -14.29
N PRO A 177 -15.68 17.87 -13.71
CA PRO A 177 -14.37 17.31 -13.99
C PRO A 177 -14.34 16.64 -15.38
N THR A 178 -13.23 16.83 -16.09
CA THR A 178 -12.96 16.08 -17.33
C THR A 178 -12.45 14.67 -17.03
N ALA A 179 -12.37 13.80 -18.04
CA ALA A 179 -11.80 12.47 -17.93
C ALA A 179 -10.34 12.47 -17.43
N GLU A 180 -9.61 13.56 -17.60
CA GLU A 180 -8.21 13.73 -17.17
C GLU A 180 -8.07 14.31 -15.75
N TRP A 181 -9.17 14.66 -15.09
CA TRP A 181 -9.17 15.30 -13.77
C TRP A 181 -8.29 14.58 -12.74
N PHE A 182 -8.36 13.25 -12.68
CA PHE A 182 -7.57 12.44 -11.75
C PHE A 182 -6.28 11.92 -12.40
N LYS A 183 -6.31 11.58 -13.67
CA LYS A 183 -5.20 10.94 -14.39
C LYS A 183 -3.97 11.82 -14.50
N THR A 184 -4.17 13.12 -14.78
CA THR A 184 -3.06 14.06 -14.97
C THR A 184 -2.23 14.26 -13.70
N PRO A 185 -2.81 14.58 -12.53
CA PRO A 185 -2.03 14.73 -11.31
C PRO A 185 -1.57 13.39 -10.70
N PHE A 186 -2.27 12.27 -10.98
CA PHE A 186 -1.98 10.95 -10.41
C PHE A 186 -1.87 9.84 -11.48
N PRO A 187 -0.92 9.94 -12.42
CA PRO A 187 -0.89 9.05 -13.59
C PRO A 187 -0.64 7.57 -13.26
N ARG A 188 0.01 7.26 -12.11
CA ARG A 188 0.29 5.89 -11.69
C ARG A 188 -0.88 5.26 -10.93
N VAL A 189 -1.78 6.07 -10.38
CA VAL A 189 -2.89 5.59 -9.54
C VAL A 189 -4.09 5.15 -10.36
N GLN A 190 -4.21 5.61 -11.60
CA GLN A 190 -5.33 5.29 -12.50
C GLN A 190 -5.56 3.78 -12.71
N THR A 191 -4.53 2.96 -12.55
CA THR A 191 -4.62 1.49 -12.65
C THR A 191 -4.90 0.81 -11.31
N VAL A 192 -4.81 1.55 -10.19
CA VAL A 192 -5.10 1.05 -8.83
C VAL A 192 -6.55 1.30 -8.49
N TYR A 193 -7.06 2.49 -8.81
CA TYR A 193 -8.45 2.89 -8.59
C TYR A 193 -9.03 3.37 -9.92
N GLU A 194 -9.58 2.44 -10.68
CA GLU A 194 -10.05 2.66 -12.05
C GLU A 194 -11.35 3.48 -12.11
N ASP A 195 -12.20 3.41 -11.07
CA ASP A 195 -13.45 4.17 -10.96
C ASP A 195 -13.21 5.58 -10.42
N HIS A 196 -12.86 6.51 -11.31
CA HIS A 196 -12.62 7.90 -10.96
C HIS A 196 -13.89 8.63 -10.52
N GLY A 197 -15.07 8.16 -10.91
CA GLY A 197 -16.35 8.66 -10.43
C GLY A 197 -16.52 8.42 -8.92
N GLN A 198 -16.13 7.24 -8.43
CA GLN A 198 -16.14 6.96 -6.99
C GLN A 198 -15.14 7.83 -6.23
N LEU A 199 -13.97 8.13 -6.80
CA LEU A 199 -13.00 9.05 -6.18
C LEU A 199 -13.57 10.48 -6.10
N TRP A 200 -14.24 10.93 -7.17
CA TRP A 200 -14.88 12.24 -7.17
C TRP A 200 -16.04 12.33 -6.15
N LEU A 201 -16.90 11.31 -6.07
CA LEU A 201 -17.95 11.20 -5.05
C LEU A 201 -17.37 11.21 -3.64
N THR A 202 -16.27 10.46 -3.40
CA THR A 202 -15.55 10.46 -2.12
C THR A 202 -15.09 11.87 -1.75
N MET A 203 -14.46 12.57 -2.70
CA MET A 203 -13.98 13.93 -2.47
C MET A 203 -15.14 14.91 -2.24
N LYS A 204 -16.19 14.82 -3.04
CA LYS A 204 -17.40 15.66 -2.91
C LYS A 204 -18.01 15.51 -1.52
N LEU A 205 -18.28 14.28 -1.11
CA LEU A 205 -18.92 13.97 0.17
C LEU A 205 -18.11 14.50 1.35
N LEU A 206 -16.79 14.28 1.34
CA LEU A 206 -15.91 14.74 2.42
C LEU A 206 -15.76 16.27 2.44
N ARG A 207 -15.80 16.95 1.29
CA ARG A 207 -15.81 18.41 1.21
C ARG A 207 -17.12 19.00 1.75
N ASP A 208 -18.26 18.44 1.34
CA ASP A 208 -19.58 18.93 1.73
C ASP A 208 -19.78 18.81 3.26
N HIS A 209 -19.23 17.76 3.86
CA HIS A 209 -19.32 17.52 5.31
C HIS A 209 -18.20 18.21 6.12
N GLY A 210 -17.05 18.50 5.52
CA GLY A 210 -15.87 19.06 6.21
C GLY A 210 -15.19 18.10 7.20
N GLY A 211 -15.69 16.88 7.29
CA GLY A 211 -15.22 15.83 8.20
C GLY A 211 -16.28 14.75 8.40
N PHE A 212 -16.01 13.83 9.32
CA PHE A 212 -16.95 12.74 9.63
C PHE A 212 -16.80 12.26 11.08
N ARG A 213 -17.88 11.71 11.61
CA ARG A 213 -17.96 11.09 12.94
C ARG A 213 -18.08 9.59 12.82
N MET A 214 -17.20 8.90 13.49
CA MET A 214 -17.24 7.44 13.54
C MET A 214 -17.78 6.97 14.89
N PRO A 215 -18.69 6.00 14.90
CA PRO A 215 -19.22 5.21 13.77
C PRO A 215 -20.48 5.82 13.11
N GLU A 216 -20.97 6.96 13.61
CA GLU A 216 -22.29 7.52 13.28
C GLU A 216 -22.46 7.73 11.75
N ASP A 217 -21.45 8.33 11.09
CA ASP A 217 -21.52 8.68 9.67
C ASP A 217 -21.04 7.55 8.73
N ALA A 218 -20.63 6.39 9.28
CA ALA A 218 -20.01 5.31 8.49
C ALA A 218 -20.91 4.79 7.35
N ARG A 219 -22.21 4.62 7.63
CA ARG A 219 -23.19 4.14 6.65
C ARG A 219 -23.40 5.17 5.56
N ASP A 220 -23.63 6.41 5.92
CA ASP A 220 -23.90 7.51 4.98
C ASP A 220 -22.70 7.75 4.06
N LEU A 221 -21.48 7.64 4.59
CA LEU A 221 -20.25 7.73 3.79
C LEU A 221 -20.15 6.60 2.76
N ILE A 222 -20.42 5.36 3.15
CA ILE A 222 -20.35 4.20 2.25
C ILE A 222 -21.47 4.25 1.22
N GLU A 223 -22.71 4.47 1.62
CA GLU A 223 -23.86 4.54 0.71
C GLU A 223 -23.79 5.78 -0.20
N GLY A 224 -23.24 6.90 0.28
CA GLY A 224 -23.04 8.11 -0.51
C GLY A 224 -22.00 7.98 -1.63
N VAL A 225 -21.14 6.96 -1.61
CA VAL A 225 -20.18 6.68 -2.70
C VAL A 225 -20.58 5.45 -3.50
N TYR A 226 -21.02 4.38 -2.84
CA TYR A 226 -21.30 3.09 -3.49
C TYR A 226 -22.78 2.87 -3.80
N GLY A 227 -23.67 3.76 -3.37
CA GLY A 227 -25.10 3.69 -3.66
C GLY A 227 -25.41 3.85 -5.16
N THR A 228 -26.48 3.22 -5.61
CA THR A 228 -26.87 3.17 -7.02
C THR A 228 -27.50 4.47 -7.53
N GLU A 229 -27.88 5.38 -6.64
CA GLU A 229 -28.57 6.63 -6.95
C GLU A 229 -27.62 7.83 -7.06
N ASN A 230 -26.31 7.62 -6.90
CA ASN A 230 -25.32 8.69 -6.90
C ASN A 230 -25.01 9.16 -8.32
N GLU A 231 -25.16 10.45 -8.55
CA GLU A 231 -24.88 11.08 -9.84
C GLU A 231 -23.36 11.35 -9.97
N ILE A 232 -22.78 10.83 -11.05
CA ILE A 232 -21.39 11.04 -11.43
C ILE A 232 -21.36 12.04 -12.58
N PRO A 233 -20.47 13.06 -12.57
CA PRO A 233 -20.33 14.01 -13.67
C PRO A 233 -20.08 13.33 -15.02
N ASP A 234 -20.65 13.88 -16.08
CA ASP A 234 -20.57 13.32 -17.44
C ASP A 234 -19.14 13.05 -17.91
N GLY A 235 -18.19 13.91 -17.56
CA GLY A 235 -16.77 13.73 -17.89
C GLY A 235 -16.11 12.48 -17.29
N LEU A 236 -16.66 11.95 -16.20
CA LEU A 236 -16.16 10.75 -15.51
C LEU A 236 -17.03 9.50 -15.76
N TRP A 237 -18.24 9.66 -16.30
CA TRP A 237 -19.23 8.59 -16.41
C TRP A 237 -18.69 7.38 -17.19
N ARG A 238 -18.02 7.62 -18.32
CA ARG A 238 -17.51 6.54 -19.18
C ARG A 238 -16.49 5.68 -18.46
N ALA A 239 -15.47 6.29 -17.84
CA ALA A 239 -14.45 5.56 -17.11
C ALA A 239 -15.04 4.78 -15.93
N SER A 240 -15.99 5.39 -15.21
CA SER A 240 -16.70 4.74 -14.12
C SER A 240 -17.54 3.54 -14.59
N ALA A 241 -18.25 3.66 -15.70
CA ALA A 241 -19.05 2.55 -16.25
C ALA A 241 -18.18 1.39 -16.73
N GLU A 242 -17.03 1.67 -17.36
CA GLU A 242 -16.04 0.67 -17.77
C GLU A 242 -15.48 -0.08 -16.54
N ALA A 243 -15.03 0.65 -15.52
CA ALA A 243 -14.52 0.08 -14.27
C ALA A 243 -15.56 -0.77 -13.52
N GLN A 244 -16.81 -0.32 -13.46
CA GLN A 244 -17.90 -1.10 -12.86
C GLN A 244 -18.21 -2.38 -13.63
N GLY A 245 -18.13 -2.34 -14.97
CA GLY A 245 -18.28 -3.52 -15.83
C GLY A 245 -17.18 -4.57 -15.53
N GLU A 246 -15.92 -4.16 -15.44
CA GLU A 246 -14.81 -5.04 -15.09
C GLU A 246 -14.93 -5.61 -13.67
N ASN A 247 -15.34 -4.78 -12.70
CA ASN A 247 -15.55 -5.24 -11.33
C ASN A 247 -16.68 -6.27 -11.22
N LYS A 248 -17.76 -6.13 -11.98
CA LYS A 248 -18.84 -7.14 -12.08
C LYS A 248 -18.33 -8.44 -12.70
N ALA A 249 -17.49 -8.36 -13.73
CA ALA A 249 -16.88 -9.55 -14.34
C ALA A 249 -15.95 -10.27 -13.35
N LYS A 250 -15.06 -9.53 -12.65
CA LYS A 250 -14.19 -10.06 -11.58
C LYS A 250 -15.01 -10.71 -10.45
N ALA A 251 -16.10 -10.07 -10.03
CA ALA A 251 -17.02 -10.60 -9.01
C ALA A 251 -17.70 -11.90 -9.47
N SER A 252 -18.10 -11.99 -10.73
CA SER A 252 -18.69 -13.21 -11.30
C SER A 252 -17.68 -14.36 -11.32
N ILE A 253 -16.42 -14.10 -11.69
CA ILE A 253 -15.34 -15.10 -11.64
C ILE A 253 -15.11 -15.56 -10.21
N ALA A 254 -15.04 -14.63 -9.25
CA ALA A 254 -14.87 -14.97 -7.84
C ALA A 254 -16.03 -15.82 -7.30
N PHE A 255 -17.27 -15.50 -7.71
CA PHE A 255 -18.45 -16.28 -7.34
C PHE A 255 -18.42 -17.70 -7.90
N LEU A 256 -18.00 -17.87 -9.17
CA LEU A 256 -17.85 -19.20 -9.79
C LEU A 256 -16.76 -20.05 -9.13
N ASN A 257 -15.72 -19.39 -8.58
CA ASN A 257 -14.63 -20.04 -7.87
C ASN A 257 -14.86 -20.14 -6.35
N GLN A 258 -16.05 -19.78 -5.89
CA GLN A 258 -16.41 -19.89 -4.48
C GLN A 258 -16.53 -21.38 -4.08
N LEU A 259 -16.10 -21.67 -2.85
CA LEU A 259 -16.24 -23.01 -2.29
C LEU A 259 -17.73 -23.42 -2.26
N ASN A 260 -18.05 -24.53 -2.93
CA ASN A 260 -19.38 -25.09 -2.84
C ASN A 260 -19.52 -25.93 -1.56
N LEU A 261 -20.22 -25.40 -0.58
CA LEU A 261 -20.41 -26.07 0.71
C LEU A 261 -21.23 -27.36 0.60
N ASP A 262 -22.11 -27.49 -0.39
CA ASP A 262 -22.91 -28.71 -0.63
C ASP A 262 -22.04 -29.86 -1.17
N SER A 263 -21.00 -29.54 -1.93
CA SER A 263 -20.04 -30.51 -2.46
C SER A 263 -18.95 -30.91 -1.46
N GLY A 264 -18.68 -30.07 -0.48
CA GLY A 264 -17.65 -30.28 0.55
C GLY A 264 -16.22 -30.26 -0.01
N TYR A 265 -15.24 -30.56 0.86
CA TYR A 265 -13.79 -30.53 0.50
C TYR A 265 -13.28 -31.80 -0.20
N THR A 266 -14.11 -32.80 -0.37
CA THR A 266 -13.68 -34.17 -0.74
C THR A 266 -14.01 -34.60 -2.16
N THR A 267 -14.58 -33.72 -3.00
CA THR A 267 -14.92 -34.06 -4.40
C THR A 267 -13.76 -33.77 -5.34
N LEU A 268 -13.68 -34.54 -6.43
CA LEU A 268 -12.67 -34.38 -7.50
C LEU A 268 -12.68 -32.95 -8.10
N ASP A 269 -13.83 -32.28 -8.12
CA ASP A 269 -13.97 -30.89 -8.56
C ASP A 269 -13.28 -29.90 -7.61
N ALA A 270 -13.15 -30.23 -6.34
CA ALA A 270 -12.39 -29.43 -5.40
C ALA A 270 -10.87 -29.48 -5.64
N ALA A 271 -10.35 -30.53 -6.31
CA ALA A 271 -8.94 -30.63 -6.66
C ALA A 271 -8.53 -29.61 -7.73
N ASN A 272 -9.41 -29.30 -8.68
CA ASN A 272 -9.16 -28.28 -9.72
C ASN A 272 -9.14 -26.87 -9.11
N TRP A 273 -9.86 -26.65 -8.01
CA TRP A 273 -9.89 -25.38 -7.31
C TRP A 273 -8.52 -24.94 -6.76
N TRP A 274 -7.68 -25.90 -6.34
CA TRP A 274 -6.37 -25.62 -5.75
C TRP A 274 -5.29 -25.21 -6.77
N ASP A 275 -5.37 -25.72 -7.98
CA ASP A 275 -4.30 -25.51 -8.98
C ASP A 275 -4.61 -24.37 -9.97
N GLU A 276 -5.88 -24.09 -10.27
CA GLU A 276 -6.27 -23.17 -11.33
C GLU A 276 -7.27 -22.07 -10.89
N ALA A 277 -7.83 -22.19 -9.70
CA ALA A 277 -8.85 -21.23 -9.24
C ALA A 277 -8.27 -19.83 -9.00
N LYS A 278 -8.66 -18.89 -9.83
CA LYS A 278 -8.38 -17.48 -9.64
C LYS A 278 -9.52 -16.88 -8.81
N THR A 279 -9.18 -16.36 -7.63
CA THR A 279 -10.11 -15.59 -6.78
C THR A 279 -9.71 -14.11 -6.81
N PRO A 280 -10.07 -13.37 -7.88
CA PRO A 280 -9.72 -11.97 -7.99
C PRO A 280 -10.36 -11.20 -6.85
N THR A 281 -9.59 -10.31 -6.23
CA THR A 281 -10.08 -9.38 -5.21
C THR A 281 -10.07 -7.97 -5.76
N ARG A 282 -10.98 -7.12 -5.27
CA ARG A 282 -11.02 -5.69 -5.60
C ARG A 282 -9.71 -4.96 -5.29
N LEU A 283 -8.93 -5.46 -4.36
CA LEU A 283 -7.80 -4.76 -3.75
C LEU A 283 -6.44 -5.14 -4.31
N GLY A 284 -6.33 -6.01 -5.31
CA GLY A 284 -5.02 -6.45 -5.74
C GLY A 284 -4.91 -6.84 -7.21
N GLU A 285 -3.87 -6.31 -7.85
CA GLU A 285 -3.36 -6.91 -9.08
C GLU A 285 -2.66 -8.22 -8.75
N GLU A 286 -2.63 -9.13 -9.72
CA GLU A 286 -1.90 -10.40 -9.62
C GLU A 286 -0.44 -10.13 -9.21
N SER A 287 -0.02 -10.72 -8.09
CA SER A 287 1.35 -10.63 -7.61
C SER A 287 2.03 -12.00 -7.62
N THR A 288 3.31 -12.00 -7.91
CA THR A 288 4.18 -13.16 -7.83
C THR A 288 5.22 -12.99 -6.73
N THR A 289 5.68 -14.11 -6.19
CA THR A 289 6.82 -14.12 -5.26
C THR A 289 8.12 -14.07 -6.05
N VAL A 290 9.00 -13.14 -5.73
CA VAL A 290 10.34 -13.04 -6.29
C VAL A 290 11.34 -13.51 -5.23
N TRP A 291 12.07 -14.57 -5.55
CA TRP A 291 13.10 -15.14 -4.68
C TRP A 291 14.45 -14.48 -5.00
N LEU A 292 14.95 -13.65 -4.10
CA LEU A 292 16.22 -12.93 -4.28
C LEU A 292 17.39 -13.82 -3.86
N ALA A 293 18.39 -13.95 -4.75
CA ALA A 293 19.65 -14.61 -4.45
C ALA A 293 20.81 -13.68 -4.78
N ARG A 294 21.80 -13.60 -3.89
CA ARG A 294 23.02 -12.81 -4.10
C ARG A 294 24.14 -13.70 -4.64
N TRP A 295 24.82 -13.23 -5.67
CA TRP A 295 26.04 -13.83 -6.19
C TRP A 295 27.25 -13.35 -5.42
N VAL A 296 27.90 -14.23 -4.67
CA VAL A 296 29.06 -13.89 -3.82
C VAL A 296 30.07 -15.03 -3.87
N ASN A 297 31.32 -14.69 -4.22
CA ASN A 297 32.46 -15.63 -4.22
C ASN A 297 32.21 -16.92 -5.05
N GLY A 298 31.52 -16.81 -6.18
CA GLY A 298 31.24 -17.95 -7.07
C GLY A 298 30.06 -18.83 -6.62
N GLU A 299 29.26 -18.39 -5.67
CA GLU A 299 28.07 -19.10 -5.17
C GLU A 299 26.84 -18.19 -5.17
N LEU A 300 25.67 -18.78 -5.46
CA LEU A 300 24.38 -18.15 -5.24
C LEU A 300 23.84 -18.56 -3.86
N LYS A 301 23.55 -17.56 -3.04
CA LYS A 301 22.97 -17.72 -1.69
C LYS A 301 21.67 -16.91 -1.57
N PRO A 302 20.74 -17.32 -0.66
CA PRO A 302 19.60 -16.45 -0.33
C PRO A 302 20.08 -15.04 -0.01
N PHE A 303 19.32 -14.01 -0.40
CA PHE A 303 19.70 -12.63 -0.16
C PHE A 303 19.93 -12.37 1.34
N HIS A 304 19.04 -12.88 2.19
CA HIS A 304 19.20 -12.98 3.64
C HIS A 304 19.46 -14.43 4.02
N ASP A 305 20.67 -14.72 4.45
CA ASP A 305 21.08 -16.07 4.87
C ASP A 305 20.76 -16.26 6.36
N LEU A 306 19.47 -16.34 6.67
CA LEU A 306 18.92 -16.42 8.02
C LEU A 306 18.17 -17.76 8.21
N PRO A 307 18.83 -18.82 8.72
CA PRO A 307 18.16 -20.08 9.01
C PRO A 307 17.04 -19.92 10.07
N PRO A 308 15.97 -20.74 10.03
CA PRO A 308 15.74 -21.85 9.08
C PRO A 308 15.03 -21.45 7.78
N PHE A 309 14.60 -20.22 7.60
CA PHE A 309 13.72 -19.78 6.49
C PHE A 309 14.40 -18.77 5.56
N ALA A 310 15.68 -18.97 5.24
CA ALA A 310 16.48 -18.03 4.45
C ALA A 310 15.83 -17.62 3.12
N TRP A 311 15.24 -18.57 2.38
CA TRP A 311 14.55 -18.27 1.13
C TRP A 311 13.28 -17.44 1.33
N GLN A 312 12.44 -17.80 2.30
CA GLN A 312 11.24 -17.03 2.62
C GLN A 312 11.60 -15.61 3.05
N GLN A 313 12.64 -15.45 3.85
CA GLN A 313 13.11 -14.14 4.30
C GLN A 313 13.74 -13.29 3.18
N SER A 314 14.18 -13.95 2.10
CA SER A 314 14.71 -13.32 0.88
C SER A 314 13.64 -13.11 -0.19
N SER A 315 12.36 -13.32 0.10
CA SER A 315 11.29 -13.16 -0.87
C SER A 315 10.69 -11.76 -0.87
N VAL A 316 10.27 -11.31 -2.06
CA VAL A 316 9.58 -10.04 -2.28
C VAL A 316 8.30 -10.32 -3.06
N ALA A 317 7.19 -9.70 -2.68
CA ALA A 317 5.98 -9.70 -3.49
C ALA A 317 6.06 -8.59 -4.55
N MET A 318 5.88 -8.94 -5.82
CA MET A 318 5.87 -7.98 -6.94
C MET A 318 4.73 -8.30 -7.90
N ARG A 319 4.20 -7.27 -8.57
CA ARG A 319 3.13 -7.44 -9.57
C ARG A 319 3.61 -8.33 -10.71
N THR A 320 2.83 -9.34 -11.07
CA THR A 320 3.16 -10.28 -12.16
C THR A 320 3.37 -9.55 -13.50
N ALA A 321 2.71 -8.43 -13.70
CA ALA A 321 2.89 -7.59 -14.88
C ALA A 321 4.31 -7.06 -15.03
N LEU A 322 5.05 -6.87 -13.93
CA LEU A 322 6.40 -6.30 -13.91
C LEU A 322 7.50 -7.37 -13.95
N ILE A 323 7.18 -8.59 -13.49
CA ILE A 323 8.13 -9.71 -13.50
C ILE A 323 7.35 -11.03 -13.65
N ALA A 324 7.71 -11.80 -14.67
CA ALA A 324 7.14 -13.12 -14.93
C ALA A 324 8.21 -14.21 -15.01
N GLU A 325 9.43 -13.87 -15.46
CA GLU A 325 10.50 -14.83 -15.64
C GLU A 325 11.87 -14.24 -15.27
N THR A 326 12.80 -15.12 -14.91
CA THR A 326 14.23 -14.79 -14.79
C THR A 326 14.78 -14.41 -16.17
N GLY A 327 15.49 -13.30 -16.26
CA GLY A 327 16.20 -12.90 -17.47
C GLY A 327 17.52 -13.64 -17.65
N PRO A 328 18.15 -13.54 -18.84
CA PRO A 328 19.45 -14.15 -19.09
C PRO A 328 20.53 -13.47 -18.23
N ASN A 329 21.49 -14.26 -17.74
CA ASN A 329 22.62 -13.79 -16.99
C ASN A 329 23.92 -14.30 -17.61
N SER A 330 24.81 -13.40 -18.05
CA SER A 330 26.09 -13.77 -18.66
C SER A 330 27.22 -14.00 -17.66
N GLU A 331 27.06 -13.56 -16.41
CA GLU A 331 28.11 -13.62 -15.38
C GLU A 331 27.94 -14.83 -14.44
N ILE A 332 26.73 -15.38 -14.36
CA ILE A 332 26.44 -16.54 -13.50
C ILE A 332 26.16 -17.75 -14.39
N PRO A 333 26.92 -18.85 -14.26
CA PRO A 333 26.68 -20.07 -15.02
C PRO A 333 25.26 -20.63 -14.78
N GLU A 334 24.61 -21.04 -15.87
CA GLU A 334 23.22 -21.51 -15.82
C GLU A 334 23.05 -22.77 -14.93
N GLU A 335 24.07 -23.63 -14.87
CA GLU A 335 24.09 -24.79 -13.98
C GLU A 335 23.96 -24.39 -12.50
N ILE A 336 24.61 -23.30 -12.11
CA ILE A 336 24.54 -22.78 -10.73
C ILE A 336 23.15 -22.19 -10.45
N ILE A 337 22.60 -21.47 -11.44
CA ILE A 337 21.22 -20.93 -11.34
C ILE A 337 20.22 -22.07 -11.15
N ASN A 338 20.32 -23.12 -11.96
CA ASN A 338 19.42 -24.26 -11.90
C ASN A 338 19.58 -25.06 -10.59
N THR A 339 20.81 -25.29 -10.15
CA THR A 339 21.11 -25.96 -8.88
C THR A 339 20.53 -25.17 -7.70
N CYS A 340 20.66 -23.86 -7.72
CA CYS A 340 20.13 -23.00 -6.65
C CYS A 340 18.58 -22.99 -6.68
N ARG A 341 17.98 -22.98 -7.87
CA ARG A 341 16.51 -23.03 -8.03
C ARG A 341 15.89 -24.29 -7.41
N GLU A 342 16.56 -25.44 -7.47
CA GLU A 342 16.10 -26.70 -6.85
C GLU A 342 15.98 -26.60 -5.31
N GLN A 343 16.67 -25.65 -4.68
CA GLN A 343 16.62 -25.41 -3.23
C GLN A 343 15.47 -24.51 -2.80
N LEU A 344 14.79 -23.84 -3.75
CA LEU A 344 13.65 -22.98 -3.47
C LEU A 344 12.43 -23.77 -2.95
N PRO A 345 11.55 -23.15 -2.17
CA PRO A 345 10.25 -23.72 -1.85
C PRO A 345 9.52 -24.17 -3.10
N ALA A 346 9.01 -25.41 -3.08
CA ALA A 346 8.40 -26.06 -4.24
C ALA A 346 9.26 -25.99 -5.53
N LYS A 347 10.60 -25.96 -5.39
CA LYS A 347 11.56 -25.82 -6.49
C LYS A 347 11.33 -24.60 -7.38
N GLY A 348 10.83 -23.52 -6.79
CA GLY A 348 10.54 -22.28 -7.48
C GLY A 348 9.29 -22.29 -8.38
N LYS A 349 8.44 -23.32 -8.31
CA LYS A 349 7.21 -23.43 -9.15
C LYS A 349 6.28 -22.21 -8.99
N TRP A 350 6.23 -21.61 -7.80
CA TRP A 350 5.25 -20.58 -7.45
C TRP A 350 5.87 -19.16 -7.35
N GLY A 351 6.90 -18.89 -8.14
CA GLY A 351 7.53 -17.58 -8.11
C GLY A 351 8.66 -17.44 -9.12
N VAL A 352 9.27 -16.27 -9.15
CA VAL A 352 10.39 -15.95 -10.04
C VAL A 352 11.68 -15.95 -9.24
N PHE A 353 12.68 -16.70 -9.68
CA PHE A 353 14.02 -16.67 -9.11
C PHE A 353 14.81 -15.52 -9.71
N LEU A 354 15.35 -14.62 -8.87
CA LEU A 354 16.11 -13.45 -9.30
C LEU A 354 17.52 -13.48 -8.73
N PRO A 355 18.51 -13.99 -9.51
CA PRO A 355 19.92 -13.86 -9.17
C PRO A 355 20.36 -12.41 -9.24
N LEU A 356 21.03 -11.91 -8.22
CA LEU A 356 21.48 -10.54 -8.09
C LEU A 356 23.01 -10.45 -8.05
N LEU A 357 23.54 -9.55 -8.83
CA LEU A 357 24.96 -9.14 -8.85
C LEU A 357 25.09 -7.80 -8.13
N LYS A 358 26.14 -7.64 -7.35
CA LYS A 358 26.42 -6.36 -6.70
C LYS A 358 27.04 -5.39 -7.71
N SER A 359 26.39 -4.23 -7.93
CA SER A 359 26.93 -3.19 -8.78
C SER A 359 28.04 -2.37 -8.07
N GLN A 360 28.74 -1.53 -8.81
CA GLN A 360 29.74 -0.62 -8.25
C GLN A 360 29.16 0.39 -7.25
N SER A 361 27.87 0.73 -7.41
CA SER A 361 27.13 1.65 -6.53
C SER A 361 26.55 0.99 -5.27
N SER A 362 26.97 -0.24 -4.93
CA SER A 362 26.46 -1.03 -3.80
C SER A 362 25.01 -1.53 -3.91
N VAL A 363 24.31 -1.19 -4.98
CA VAL A 363 22.97 -1.67 -5.29
C VAL A 363 23.06 -3.06 -5.94
N TRP A 364 22.16 -3.95 -5.64
CA TRP A 364 22.06 -5.27 -6.25
C TRP A 364 21.19 -5.21 -7.50
N GLN A 365 21.63 -5.85 -8.59
CA GLN A 365 20.92 -5.85 -9.86
C GLN A 365 20.75 -7.27 -10.43
N GLY A 366 19.61 -7.54 -11.05
CA GLY A 366 19.32 -8.83 -11.67
C GLY A 366 18.42 -8.66 -12.89
N ASN A 367 18.60 -9.54 -13.88
CA ASN A 367 17.83 -9.49 -15.11
C ASN A 367 16.54 -10.31 -14.99
N ALA A 368 15.45 -9.75 -15.48
CA ALA A 368 14.13 -10.34 -15.49
C ALA A 368 13.43 -10.10 -16.82
N LYS A 369 12.27 -10.73 -17.02
CA LYS A 369 11.34 -10.42 -18.09
C LYS A 369 9.98 -10.14 -17.50
N ASP A 370 9.28 -9.15 -18.07
CA ASP A 370 7.89 -8.87 -17.76
C ASP A 370 6.95 -9.96 -18.30
N LYS A 371 5.66 -9.83 -18.03
CA LYS A 371 4.65 -10.79 -18.52
C LYS A 371 4.54 -10.84 -20.07
N ASN A 372 5.03 -9.85 -20.79
CA ASN A 372 5.06 -9.78 -22.25
C ASN A 372 6.38 -10.30 -22.84
N GLY A 373 7.31 -10.74 -21.98
CA GLY A 373 8.63 -11.23 -22.39
C GLY A 373 9.66 -10.11 -22.61
N ASN A 374 9.30 -8.84 -22.31
CA ASN A 374 10.26 -7.73 -22.46
C ASN A 374 11.32 -7.82 -21.37
N PRO A 375 12.62 -7.66 -21.71
CA PRO A 375 13.67 -7.67 -20.72
C PRO A 375 13.65 -6.40 -19.87
N ASP A 376 13.90 -6.55 -18.56
CA ASP A 376 14.13 -5.46 -17.62
C ASP A 376 15.26 -5.83 -16.67
N THR A 377 15.97 -4.83 -16.14
CA THR A 377 16.90 -4.99 -15.03
C THR A 377 16.24 -4.50 -13.75
N LEU A 378 16.16 -5.37 -12.78
CA LEU A 378 15.62 -5.04 -11.46
C LEU A 378 16.76 -4.72 -10.50
N TYR A 379 16.52 -3.74 -9.65
CA TYR A 379 17.47 -3.24 -8.66
C TYR A 379 16.93 -3.46 -7.25
N TYR A 380 17.78 -3.85 -6.34
CA TYR A 380 17.40 -4.02 -4.94
C TYR A 380 18.40 -3.32 -4.00
N ASP A 381 17.86 -2.54 -3.09
CA ASP A 381 18.58 -2.07 -1.91
C ASP A 381 17.68 -2.14 -0.65
N ALA A 382 18.31 -2.07 0.53
CA ALA A 382 17.59 -2.19 1.80
C ALA A 382 16.80 -0.91 2.18
N GLU A 383 17.08 0.21 1.53
CA GLU A 383 16.41 1.50 1.80
C GLU A 383 15.16 1.69 0.96
N GLN A 384 15.18 1.20 -0.27
CA GLN A 384 14.12 1.43 -1.26
C GLN A 384 13.42 0.14 -1.76
N GLY A 385 13.97 -1.04 -1.43
CA GLY A 385 13.43 -2.33 -1.84
C GLY A 385 13.64 -2.64 -3.32
N LEU A 386 12.81 -3.51 -3.90
CA LEU A 386 12.93 -3.98 -5.29
C LEU A 386 12.31 -2.98 -6.28
N MET A 387 13.09 -2.54 -7.27
CA MET A 387 12.78 -1.52 -8.28
C MET A 387 12.94 -2.05 -9.69
N THR A 388 12.12 -1.57 -10.62
CA THR A 388 12.36 -1.70 -12.07
C THR A 388 13.44 -0.74 -12.54
N SER A 389 14.02 -0.97 -13.73
CA SER A 389 15.01 -0.02 -14.33
C SER A 389 14.44 1.38 -14.48
N LYS A 390 13.17 1.50 -14.85
CA LYS A 390 12.48 2.79 -14.97
C LYS A 390 12.37 3.52 -13.63
N GLU A 391 12.04 2.81 -12.56
CA GLU A 391 11.93 3.38 -11.20
C GLU A 391 13.33 3.82 -10.69
N TYR A 392 14.36 3.00 -10.91
CA TYR A 392 15.73 3.28 -10.50
C TYR A 392 16.31 4.51 -11.23
N ASN A 393 16.18 4.59 -12.56
CA ASN A 393 16.70 5.69 -13.36
C ASN A 393 16.01 7.03 -13.06
N LEU A 394 14.72 7.02 -12.68
CA LEU A 394 14.04 8.25 -12.26
C LEU A 394 14.64 8.84 -10.99
N GLN A 395 15.16 8.01 -10.09
CA GLN A 395 15.80 8.46 -8.85
C GLN A 395 17.22 8.97 -9.09
N GLU A 396 18.02 8.29 -9.92
CA GLU A 396 19.36 8.78 -10.27
C GLU A 396 19.33 10.07 -11.11
N GLY A 397 18.30 10.23 -11.96
CA GLY A 397 18.12 11.44 -12.76
C GLY A 397 17.69 12.68 -11.96
N GLN A 398 17.15 12.51 -10.76
CA GLN A 398 16.84 13.61 -9.82
C GLN A 398 18.07 14.04 -9.02
N ASN A 399 19.11 13.20 -8.94
CA ASN A 399 20.36 13.44 -8.22
C ASN A 399 21.47 14.04 -9.11
N GLN A 400 21.19 14.39 -10.37
CA GLN A 400 22.07 15.12 -11.29
C GLN A 400 21.52 16.52 -11.61
#